data_e7d54761c450eb5e421fcc405d191c6c
#
_entry.id   e7d54761c450eb5e421fcc405d191c6c
#
_cell.length_a   1.000
_cell.length_b   1.000
_cell.length_c   1.000
_cell.angle_alpha   90.00
_cell.angle_beta   90.00
_cell.angle_gamma   90.00
#
_symmetry.space_group_name_H-M   'P 1'
#
loop_
_entity.id
_entity.type
_entity.pdbx_description
1 polymer ?
#
loop_
_entity_poly.entity_id
_entity_poly.type
_entity_poly.pdbx_seq_one_letter_code
_entity_poly.pdbx_strand_id
1 'polypeptide(L)'
;MKRTLLTLFCTLLALAASADEGMWLPSLISQRIDDMRAKGFRLTAEDIYSINKASMKDAVVLFNGGCTGELISSEGLLLTNHHCGYDAIQAHSSVEHDYLTNGFWAMSRREELPNKELNVRFLVRMEEVTDRIAAGETKAEIIHRAEAEGKGYKASVEQMYYGNQQFLFVYEQFDDVRLVAAPPSSIGKFGGDPATRATSRSSASTPARTTSPPPTRPRIFPTAPSGISPSRPPGSKRGISR
;
A
#
# COMPACT_ATOMS: atom_id res chain seq x y z
N MET A 1 51.90 14.03 14.24
CA MET A 1 51.87 13.09 13.12
C MET A 1 50.83 11.97 13.28
N LYS A 2 50.82 11.13 14.35
CA LYS A 2 49.80 10.02 14.47
C LYS A 2 48.37 10.51 14.54
N ARG A 3 48.07 11.62 15.22
CA ARG A 3 46.72 12.18 15.32
C ARG A 3 46.21 12.77 13.99
N THR A 4 47.08 13.44 13.23
CA THR A 4 46.80 13.97 11.89
C THR A 4 46.54 12.85 10.86
N LEU A 5 47.29 11.75 10.97
CA LEU A 5 47.10 10.59 10.10
C LEU A 5 45.77 9.88 10.40
N LEU A 6 45.39 9.78 11.67
CA LEU A 6 44.13 9.18 12.11
C LEU A 6 42.94 10.03 11.65
N THR A 7 43.02 11.37 11.79
CA THR A 7 41.95 12.27 11.31
C THR A 7 41.84 12.21 9.78
N LEU A 8 42.92 12.16 9.06
CA LEU A 8 42.88 12.03 7.60
C LEU A 8 42.31 10.70 7.16
N PHE A 9 42.60 9.61 7.87
CA PHE A 9 42.04 8.28 7.62
C PHE A 9 40.54 8.22 7.92
N CYS A 10 40.08 8.82 9.04
CA CYS A 10 38.64 8.91 9.37
C CYS A 10 37.88 9.78 8.37
N THR A 11 38.46 10.90 7.88
CA THR A 11 37.81 11.72 6.84
C THR A 11 37.76 11.00 5.50
N LEU A 12 38.75 10.25 5.12
CA LEU A 12 38.73 9.42 3.91
C LEU A 12 37.68 8.30 3.98
N LEU A 13 37.52 7.66 5.14
CA LEU A 13 36.48 6.66 5.36
C LEU A 13 35.06 7.27 5.34
N ALA A 14 34.88 8.48 5.87
CA ALA A 14 33.63 9.18 5.85
C ALA A 14 33.19 9.61 4.43
N LEU A 15 34.15 9.92 3.56
CA LEU A 15 33.91 10.26 2.15
C LEU A 15 33.53 9.04 1.29
N ALA A 16 33.87 7.82 1.74
CA ALA A 16 33.52 6.58 1.05
C ALA A 16 32.13 6.04 1.45
N ALA A 17 31.47 6.62 2.45
CA ALA A 17 30.13 6.25 2.86
C ALA A 17 29.10 6.87 1.90
N SER A 18 28.82 6.19 0.79
CA SER A 18 27.69 6.51 -0.08
C SER A 18 26.43 5.90 0.51
N ALA A 19 25.54 6.73 0.99
CA ALA A 19 24.20 6.30 1.35
C ALA A 19 23.33 6.26 0.09
N ASP A 20 22.49 5.24 -0.03
CA ASP A 20 21.51 5.20 -1.09
C ASP A 20 20.46 6.29 -0.88
N GLU A 21 20.10 6.98 -1.94
CA GLU A 21 19.01 7.93 -1.90
C GLU A 21 17.67 7.22 -1.59
N GLY A 22 16.81 7.88 -0.84
CA GLY A 22 15.56 7.31 -0.36
C GLY A 22 14.43 7.35 -1.37
N MET A 23 13.22 7.46 -0.91
CA MET A 23 11.93 7.22 -1.56
C MET A 23 11.81 7.71 -3.01
N TRP A 24 11.59 6.77 -3.92
CA TRP A 24 11.34 7.01 -5.33
C TRP A 24 9.86 6.80 -5.66
N LEU A 25 9.29 7.65 -6.52
CA LEU A 25 7.94 7.43 -7.03
C LEU A 25 7.91 6.15 -7.87
N PRO A 26 6.98 5.23 -7.61
CA PRO A 26 6.91 3.96 -8.34
C PRO A 26 6.78 4.13 -9.86
N SER A 27 6.08 5.17 -10.32
CA SER A 27 5.94 5.49 -11.75
C SER A 27 7.26 5.91 -12.42
N LEU A 28 8.23 6.38 -11.65
CA LEU A 28 9.55 6.81 -12.12
C LEU A 28 10.65 5.79 -11.85
N ILE A 29 10.31 4.62 -11.30
CA ILE A 29 11.29 3.61 -10.88
C ILE A 29 12.16 3.10 -12.03
N SER A 30 11.68 3.17 -13.26
CA SER A 30 12.45 2.80 -14.45
C SER A 30 13.76 3.58 -14.58
N GLN A 31 13.83 4.80 -14.07
CA GLN A 31 15.03 5.65 -14.08
C GLN A 31 16.10 5.16 -13.09
N ARG A 32 15.73 4.28 -12.14
CA ARG A 32 16.60 3.77 -11.07
C ARG A 32 16.81 2.26 -11.12
N ILE A 33 16.16 1.59 -12.04
CA ILE A 33 16.17 0.13 -12.09
C ILE A 33 17.57 -0.46 -12.29
N ASP A 34 18.44 0.24 -13.00
CA ASP A 34 19.79 -0.24 -13.25
C ASP A 34 20.68 -0.10 -11.99
N ASP A 35 20.54 0.97 -11.23
CA ASP A 35 21.18 1.13 -9.92
C ASP A 35 20.71 0.04 -8.94
N MET A 36 19.41 -0.24 -8.93
CA MET A 36 18.82 -1.29 -8.11
C MET A 36 19.35 -2.68 -8.51
N ARG A 37 19.47 -2.94 -9.81
CA ARG A 37 20.03 -4.19 -10.35
C ARG A 37 21.49 -4.39 -9.98
N ALA A 38 22.29 -3.32 -10.02
CA ALA A 38 23.67 -3.36 -9.59
C ALA A 38 23.83 -3.78 -8.11
N LYS A 39 22.80 -3.56 -7.30
CA LYS A 39 22.70 -3.95 -5.88
C LYS A 39 22.01 -5.30 -5.67
N GLY A 40 21.71 -6.04 -6.73
CA GLY A 40 21.13 -7.38 -6.67
C GLY A 40 19.63 -7.45 -6.80
N PHE A 41 18.92 -6.35 -7.13
CA PHE A 41 17.50 -6.35 -7.41
C PHE A 41 17.22 -7.12 -8.72
N ARG A 42 16.21 -8.00 -8.70
CA ARG A 42 15.94 -8.93 -9.82
C ARG A 42 14.64 -8.67 -10.56
N LEU A 43 13.78 -7.83 -10.01
CA LEU A 43 12.52 -7.48 -10.65
C LEU A 43 12.72 -6.41 -11.72
N THR A 44 11.73 -6.25 -12.59
CA THR A 44 11.67 -5.17 -13.57
C THR A 44 10.94 -3.96 -13.01
N ALA A 45 11.07 -2.80 -13.65
CA ALA A 45 10.29 -1.63 -13.30
C ALA A 45 8.78 -1.89 -13.44
N GLU A 46 8.37 -2.68 -14.43
CA GLU A 46 6.98 -3.05 -14.65
C GLU A 46 6.42 -4.02 -13.61
N ASP A 47 7.28 -4.83 -12.96
CA ASP A 47 6.85 -5.69 -11.85
C ASP A 47 6.51 -4.85 -10.60
N ILE A 48 7.12 -3.66 -10.47
CA ILE A 48 6.86 -2.72 -9.38
C ILE A 48 5.64 -1.86 -9.71
N TYR A 49 5.64 -1.23 -10.88
CA TYR A 49 4.58 -0.34 -11.34
C TYR A 49 4.26 -0.56 -12.80
N SER A 50 3.04 -0.96 -13.08
CA SER A 50 2.49 -1.05 -14.43
C SER A 50 1.03 -0.58 -14.45
N ILE A 51 0.63 0.12 -15.51
CA ILE A 51 -0.77 0.45 -15.79
C ILE A 51 -1.41 -0.57 -16.73
N ASN A 52 -0.59 -1.42 -17.37
CA ASN A 52 -1.04 -2.35 -18.40
C ASN A 52 -1.15 -3.80 -17.93
N LYS A 53 -0.51 -4.13 -16.81
CA LYS A 53 -0.53 -5.46 -16.22
C LYS A 53 -0.46 -5.38 -14.70
N ALA A 54 -0.83 -6.47 -14.04
CA ALA A 54 -0.70 -6.59 -12.59
C ALA A 54 0.76 -6.37 -12.15
N SER A 55 0.95 -5.61 -11.10
CA SER A 55 2.25 -5.24 -10.55
C SER A 55 2.17 -5.08 -9.02
N MET A 56 3.29 -4.87 -8.35
CA MET A 56 3.31 -4.69 -6.90
C MET A 56 2.40 -3.55 -6.42
N LYS A 57 2.21 -2.49 -7.23
CA LYS A 57 1.29 -1.40 -6.88
C LYS A 57 -0.12 -1.87 -6.57
N ASP A 58 -0.57 -2.97 -7.20
CA ASP A 58 -1.94 -3.48 -7.07
C ASP A 58 -2.17 -4.25 -5.76
N ALA A 59 -1.08 -4.64 -5.10
CA ALA A 59 -1.13 -5.27 -3.78
C ALA A 59 -1.04 -4.27 -2.63
N VAL A 60 -0.63 -3.02 -2.90
CA VAL A 60 -0.47 -1.96 -1.89
C VAL A 60 -1.59 -0.96 -2.04
N VAL A 61 -2.29 -0.67 -0.95
CA VAL A 61 -3.48 0.17 -0.96
C VAL A 61 -3.35 1.34 -0.01
N LEU A 62 -4.06 2.42 -0.32
CA LEU A 62 -4.29 3.52 0.62
C LEU A 62 -5.47 3.15 1.52
N PHE A 63 -5.20 2.95 2.79
CA PHE A 63 -6.19 2.59 3.80
C PHE A 63 -6.67 3.85 4.53
N ASN A 64 -7.97 4.10 4.46
CA ASN A 64 -8.67 5.23 5.10
C ASN A 64 -8.00 6.59 4.88
N GLY A 65 -7.43 6.81 3.70
CA GLY A 65 -6.86 8.09 3.28
C GLY A 65 -5.55 8.50 3.92
N GLY A 66 -5.03 7.75 4.89
CA GLY A 66 -3.81 8.14 5.63
C GLY A 66 -2.85 6.99 5.95
N CYS A 67 -3.31 5.75 5.87
CA CYS A 67 -2.50 4.57 6.15
C CYS A 67 -2.21 3.77 4.87
N THR A 68 -1.27 2.86 4.97
CA THR A 68 -1.00 1.85 3.94
C THR A 68 -1.52 0.50 4.41
N GLY A 69 -2.04 -0.29 3.48
CA GLY A 69 -2.37 -1.69 3.70
C GLY A 69 -1.87 -2.55 2.56
N GLU A 70 -1.71 -3.84 2.80
CA GLU A 70 -1.25 -4.82 1.83
C GLU A 70 -2.28 -5.93 1.64
N LEU A 71 -2.62 -6.23 0.39
CA LEU A 71 -3.41 -7.42 0.06
C LEU A 71 -2.55 -8.67 0.20
N ILE A 72 -3.01 -9.60 1.01
CA ILE A 72 -2.31 -10.86 1.29
C ILE A 72 -3.08 -12.10 0.81
N SER A 73 -4.23 -11.90 0.19
CA SER A 73 -4.97 -13.00 -0.43
C SER A 73 -5.76 -12.56 -1.67
N SER A 74 -6.10 -13.52 -2.52
CA SER A 74 -7.00 -13.30 -3.66
C SER A 74 -8.45 -13.05 -3.26
N GLU A 75 -8.79 -13.21 -2.01
CA GLU A 75 -10.13 -12.97 -1.46
C GLU A 75 -10.25 -11.64 -0.68
N GLY A 76 -9.19 -10.71 -0.71
CA GLY A 76 -9.12 -9.38 -0.16
C GLY A 76 -8.85 -9.30 1.31
N LEU A 77 -8.23 -10.28 1.80
CA LEU A 77 -7.66 -10.11 3.11
C LEU A 77 -6.56 -9.06 3.02
N LEU A 78 -6.77 -8.00 3.77
CA LEU A 78 -5.87 -6.85 3.83
C LEU A 78 -5.20 -6.82 5.21
N LEU A 79 -3.91 -6.59 5.20
CA LEU A 79 -3.11 -6.36 6.39
C LEU A 79 -2.76 -4.88 6.50
N THR A 80 -2.89 -4.31 7.70
CA THR A 80 -2.46 -2.94 7.99
C THR A 80 -1.93 -2.83 9.42
N ASN A 81 -1.44 -1.67 9.80
CA ASN A 81 -0.96 -1.44 11.16
C ASN A 81 -2.13 -1.36 12.16
N HIS A 82 -1.90 -1.84 13.38
CA HIS A 82 -2.90 -1.81 14.44
C HIS A 82 -3.46 -0.39 14.70
N HIS A 83 -2.59 0.63 14.69
CA HIS A 83 -3.02 2.01 14.92
C HIS A 83 -3.92 2.56 13.80
N CYS A 84 -3.81 2.03 12.57
CA CYS A 84 -4.68 2.42 11.46
C CYS A 84 -6.10 1.87 11.60
N GLY A 85 -6.26 0.73 12.27
CA GLY A 85 -7.55 0.11 12.57
C GLY A 85 -8.07 0.41 13.98
N TYR A 86 -7.35 1.20 14.78
CA TYR A 86 -7.65 1.37 16.20
C TYR A 86 -9.09 1.86 16.46
N ASP A 87 -9.51 2.91 15.75
CA ASP A 87 -10.85 3.48 15.92
C ASP A 87 -11.95 2.48 15.53
N ALA A 88 -11.71 1.67 14.50
CA ALA A 88 -12.62 0.61 14.10
C ALA A 88 -12.73 -0.49 15.16
N ILE A 89 -11.60 -0.91 15.74
CA ILE A 89 -11.58 -1.88 16.84
C ILE A 89 -12.33 -1.31 18.06
N GLN A 90 -12.08 -0.04 18.38
CA GLN A 90 -12.74 0.65 19.49
C GLN A 90 -14.24 0.78 19.27
N ALA A 91 -14.68 1.14 18.07
CA ALA A 91 -16.11 1.30 17.73
C ALA A 91 -16.90 0.00 17.89
N HIS A 92 -16.25 -1.16 17.74
CA HIS A 92 -16.85 -2.47 17.95
C HIS A 92 -16.68 -3.02 19.38
N SER A 93 -15.86 -2.36 20.20
CA SER A 93 -15.63 -2.77 21.58
C SER A 93 -16.78 -2.31 22.49
N SER A 94 -17.11 -3.14 23.47
CA SER A 94 -18.05 -2.84 24.55
C SER A 94 -17.51 -3.35 25.89
N VAL A 95 -18.24 -3.14 26.99
CA VAL A 95 -17.86 -3.67 28.31
C VAL A 95 -17.85 -5.21 28.30
N GLU A 96 -18.78 -5.84 27.58
CA GLU A 96 -18.88 -7.29 27.44
C GLU A 96 -17.88 -7.86 26.41
N HIS A 97 -17.48 -7.05 25.44
CA HIS A 97 -16.61 -7.44 24.33
C HIS A 97 -15.50 -6.41 24.14
N ASP A 98 -14.53 -6.41 25.02
CA ASP A 98 -13.35 -5.51 24.93
C ASP A 98 -12.35 -6.05 23.90
N TYR A 99 -12.56 -5.73 22.64
CA TYR A 99 -11.69 -6.14 21.54
C TYR A 99 -10.33 -5.44 21.53
N LEU A 100 -10.20 -4.26 22.17
CA LEU A 100 -8.90 -3.61 22.34
C LEU A 100 -8.00 -4.37 23.30
N THR A 101 -8.56 -4.87 24.41
CA THR A 101 -7.80 -5.61 25.42
C THR A 101 -7.63 -7.08 25.06
N ASN A 102 -8.67 -7.73 24.57
CA ASN A 102 -8.71 -9.19 24.36
C ASN A 102 -8.40 -9.60 22.93
N GLY A 103 -8.43 -8.67 21.99
CA GLY A 103 -8.37 -8.94 20.56
C GLY A 103 -9.70 -9.41 19.98
N PHE A 104 -9.74 -9.50 18.66
CA PHE A 104 -10.89 -10.00 17.90
C PHE A 104 -10.42 -10.91 16.77
N TRP A 105 -11.15 -12.00 16.53
CA TRP A 105 -10.90 -12.95 15.45
C TRP A 105 -12.22 -13.47 14.91
N ALA A 106 -12.57 -13.11 13.68
CA ALA A 106 -13.69 -13.70 12.96
C ALA A 106 -13.30 -15.10 12.47
N MET A 107 -13.97 -16.13 12.97
CA MET A 107 -13.76 -17.52 12.56
C MET A 107 -14.53 -17.87 11.27
N SER A 108 -15.42 -16.99 10.87
CA SER A 108 -16.20 -17.09 9.63
C SER A 108 -16.51 -15.71 9.07
N ARG A 109 -16.86 -15.65 7.77
CA ARG A 109 -17.24 -14.38 7.12
C ARG A 109 -18.50 -13.73 7.71
N ARG A 110 -19.32 -14.48 8.42
CA ARG A 110 -20.51 -13.95 9.11
C ARG A 110 -20.17 -13.18 10.37
N GLU A 111 -19.02 -13.44 10.93
CA GLU A 111 -18.51 -12.80 12.14
C GLU A 111 -17.68 -11.54 11.83
N GLU A 112 -17.35 -11.30 10.55
CA GLU A 112 -16.65 -10.08 10.13
C GLU A 112 -17.49 -8.83 10.47
N LEU A 113 -16.86 -7.85 11.12
CA LEU A 113 -17.55 -6.65 11.61
C LEU A 113 -17.45 -5.52 10.57
N PRO A 114 -18.58 -5.04 10.03
CA PRO A 114 -18.56 -3.99 9.00
C PRO A 114 -18.21 -2.63 9.58
N ASN A 115 -17.36 -1.87 8.88
CA ASN A 115 -16.96 -0.51 9.25
C ASN A 115 -17.48 0.49 8.22
N LYS A 116 -18.46 1.30 8.60
CA LYS A 116 -19.16 2.21 7.68
C LYS A 116 -18.29 3.41 7.23
N GLU A 117 -17.27 3.75 7.99
CA GLU A 117 -16.45 4.94 7.76
C GLU A 117 -15.06 4.63 7.18
N LEU A 118 -14.75 3.35 7.04
CA LEU A 118 -13.48 2.93 6.42
C LEU A 118 -13.63 2.77 4.92
N ASN A 119 -12.59 3.15 4.22
CA ASN A 119 -12.45 2.88 2.80
C ASN A 119 -11.03 2.40 2.47
N VAL A 120 -10.93 1.71 1.35
CA VAL A 120 -9.68 1.26 0.78
C VAL A 120 -9.60 1.74 -0.66
N ARG A 121 -8.46 2.32 -1.04
CA ARG A 121 -8.24 2.84 -2.38
C ARG A 121 -7.07 2.13 -3.05
N PHE A 122 -7.34 1.62 -4.24
CA PHE A 122 -6.34 0.99 -5.11
C PHE A 122 -5.84 2.00 -6.12
N LEU A 123 -4.54 2.14 -6.23
CA LEU A 123 -3.94 3.06 -7.20
C LEU A 123 -4.13 2.52 -8.63
N VAL A 124 -4.98 3.18 -9.39
CA VAL A 124 -5.18 2.89 -10.83
C VAL A 124 -3.98 3.44 -11.61
N ARG A 125 -3.72 4.74 -11.48
CA ARG A 125 -2.58 5.42 -12.12
C ARG A 125 -2.16 6.67 -11.36
N MET A 126 -0.94 7.10 -11.62
CA MET A 126 -0.44 8.41 -11.24
C MET A 126 0.17 9.09 -12.47
N GLU A 127 0.07 10.41 -12.53
CA GLU A 127 0.45 11.22 -13.68
C GLU A 127 0.97 12.57 -13.20
N GLU A 128 2.07 13.06 -13.75
CA GLU A 128 2.52 14.42 -13.51
C GLU A 128 1.63 15.42 -14.25
N VAL A 129 1.12 16.43 -13.56
CA VAL A 129 0.20 17.45 -14.10
C VAL A 129 0.72 18.87 -13.90
N THR A 130 2.00 19.03 -13.60
CA THR A 130 2.64 20.32 -13.34
C THR A 130 2.42 21.30 -14.47
N ASP A 131 2.70 20.89 -15.73
CA ASP A 131 2.57 21.74 -16.91
C ASP A 131 1.11 22.11 -17.21
N ARG A 132 0.17 21.21 -16.93
CA ARG A 132 -1.27 21.47 -17.12
C ARG A 132 -1.74 22.58 -16.16
N ILE A 133 -1.31 22.52 -14.90
CA ILE A 133 -1.65 23.54 -13.90
C ILE A 133 -0.96 24.87 -14.25
N ALA A 134 0.30 24.83 -14.68
CA ALA A 134 1.02 26.03 -15.14
C ALA A 134 0.35 26.67 -16.37
N ALA A 135 -0.28 25.88 -17.22
CA ALA A 135 -1.05 26.35 -18.36
C ALA A 135 -2.45 26.92 -18.01
N GLY A 136 -2.83 26.88 -16.72
CA GLY A 136 -4.06 27.47 -16.20
C GLY A 136 -5.20 26.49 -15.94
N GLU A 137 -4.99 25.17 -16.11
CA GLU A 137 -5.98 24.16 -15.73
C GLU A 137 -6.06 24.06 -14.21
N THR A 138 -7.25 24.09 -13.66
CA THR A 138 -7.43 24.02 -12.20
C THR A 138 -7.32 22.57 -11.70
N LYS A 139 -6.89 22.39 -10.46
CA LYS A 139 -6.88 21.06 -9.81
C LYS A 139 -8.26 20.42 -9.82
N ALA A 140 -9.32 21.20 -9.61
CA ALA A 140 -10.70 20.71 -9.60
C ALA A 140 -11.12 20.13 -10.96
N GLU A 141 -10.76 20.78 -12.06
CA GLU A 141 -11.05 20.29 -13.42
C GLU A 141 -10.31 19.00 -13.71
N ILE A 142 -9.03 18.91 -13.31
CA ILE A 142 -8.21 17.70 -13.46
C ILE A 142 -8.83 16.53 -12.69
N ILE A 143 -9.19 16.74 -11.43
CA ILE A 143 -9.81 15.74 -10.57
C ILE A 143 -11.16 15.29 -11.13
N HIS A 144 -12.04 16.24 -11.46
CA HIS A 144 -13.37 15.93 -11.99
C HIS A 144 -13.29 15.08 -13.28
N ARG A 145 -12.35 15.42 -14.18
CA ARG A 145 -12.14 14.65 -15.41
C ARG A 145 -11.68 13.23 -15.11
N ALA A 146 -10.72 13.06 -14.18
CA ALA A 146 -10.19 11.76 -13.81
C ALA A 146 -11.24 10.88 -13.13
N GLU A 147 -12.08 11.45 -12.26
CA GLU A 147 -13.17 10.71 -11.60
C GLU A 147 -14.27 10.28 -12.58
N ALA A 148 -14.47 11.01 -13.68
CA ALA A 148 -15.44 10.68 -14.71
C ALA A 148 -15.00 9.49 -15.60
N GLU A 149 -13.72 9.09 -15.57
CA GLU A 149 -13.18 8.01 -16.40
C GLU A 149 -13.67 6.61 -15.97
N GLY A 150 -14.05 6.44 -14.68
CA GLY A 150 -14.49 5.15 -14.17
C GLY A 150 -15.43 5.24 -12.98
N LYS A 151 -16.32 4.25 -12.91
CA LYS A 151 -17.24 4.15 -11.77
C LYS A 151 -16.46 3.83 -10.49
N GLY A 152 -16.68 4.64 -9.46
CA GLY A 152 -15.99 4.46 -8.16
C GLY A 152 -14.60 5.07 -8.12
N TYR A 153 -14.18 5.78 -9.18
CA TYR A 153 -12.90 6.47 -9.15
C TYR A 153 -12.94 7.68 -8.21
N LYS A 154 -11.85 7.84 -7.50
CA LYS A 154 -11.52 9.00 -6.67
C LYS A 154 -10.16 9.53 -7.09
N ALA A 155 -10.02 10.83 -7.15
CA ALA A 155 -8.76 11.44 -7.57
C ALA A 155 -8.32 12.53 -6.60
N SER A 156 -7.01 12.72 -6.52
CA SER A 156 -6.40 13.86 -5.82
C SER A 156 -5.21 14.40 -6.59
N VAL A 157 -4.91 15.67 -6.40
CA VAL A 157 -3.68 16.30 -6.92
C VAL A 157 -2.81 16.72 -5.75
N GLU A 158 -1.70 16.02 -5.62
CA GLU A 158 -0.74 16.19 -4.53
C GLU A 158 0.51 16.94 -5.00
N GLN A 159 1.06 17.73 -4.08
CA GLN A 159 2.32 18.43 -4.32
C GLN A 159 3.48 17.56 -3.86
N MET A 160 4.46 17.38 -4.73
CA MET A 160 5.69 16.65 -4.47
C MET A 160 6.90 17.58 -4.57
N TYR A 161 8.01 17.17 -3.96
CA TYR A 161 9.30 17.87 -4.03
C TYR A 161 9.20 19.35 -3.66
N TYR A 162 8.62 19.63 -2.47
CA TYR A 162 8.39 20.99 -1.94
C TYR A 162 7.51 21.86 -2.86
N GLY A 163 6.60 21.25 -3.59
CA GLY A 163 5.67 21.96 -4.48
C GLY A 163 6.18 22.17 -5.90
N ASN A 164 7.38 21.71 -6.22
CA ASN A 164 7.95 21.84 -7.56
C ASN A 164 7.23 20.99 -8.61
N GLN A 165 6.61 19.89 -8.19
CA GLN A 165 5.83 19.03 -9.07
C GLN A 165 4.44 18.76 -8.49
N GLN A 166 3.47 18.60 -9.38
CA GLN A 166 2.08 18.26 -9.06
C GLN A 166 1.76 16.91 -9.70
N PHE A 167 1.26 15.98 -8.90
CA PHE A 167 0.88 14.66 -9.37
C PHE A 167 -0.61 14.41 -9.16
N LEU A 168 -1.28 13.97 -10.20
CA LEU A 168 -2.61 13.39 -10.13
C LEU A 168 -2.50 11.93 -9.73
N PHE A 169 -3.23 11.55 -8.69
CA PHE A 169 -3.45 10.17 -8.29
C PHE A 169 -4.90 9.79 -8.57
N VAL A 170 -5.10 8.70 -9.27
CA VAL A 170 -6.44 8.15 -9.54
C VAL A 170 -6.54 6.80 -8.84
N TYR A 171 -7.58 6.64 -8.04
CA TYR A 171 -7.85 5.46 -7.25
C TYR A 171 -9.21 4.88 -7.56
N GLU A 172 -9.33 3.56 -7.46
CA GLU A 172 -10.61 2.89 -7.32
C GLU A 172 -10.88 2.69 -5.82
N GLN A 173 -12.05 3.16 -5.33
CA GLN A 173 -12.40 3.15 -3.92
C GLN A 173 -13.44 2.08 -3.60
N PHE A 174 -13.22 1.40 -2.48
CA PHE A 174 -14.11 0.41 -1.88
C PHE A 174 -14.45 0.82 -0.46
N ASP A 175 -15.74 0.82 -0.13
CA ASP A 175 -16.28 1.29 1.16
C ASP A 175 -16.76 0.15 2.06
N ASP A 176 -16.95 -1.09 1.55
CA ASP A 176 -17.27 -2.24 2.40
C ASP A 176 -15.98 -2.84 2.96
N VAL A 177 -15.47 -2.25 4.02
CA VAL A 177 -14.29 -2.71 4.75
C VAL A 177 -14.73 -3.33 6.06
N ARG A 178 -14.22 -4.53 6.37
CA ARG A 178 -14.63 -5.29 7.55
C ARG A 178 -13.44 -5.63 8.43
N LEU A 179 -13.65 -5.55 9.74
CA LEU A 179 -12.69 -6.06 10.71
C LEU A 179 -12.77 -7.58 10.75
N VAL A 180 -11.68 -8.22 10.36
CA VAL A 180 -11.54 -9.69 10.33
C VAL A 180 -10.76 -10.17 11.55
N ALA A 181 -9.71 -9.45 11.90
CA ALA A 181 -8.89 -9.79 13.05
C ALA A 181 -8.17 -8.56 13.59
N ALA A 182 -8.01 -8.53 14.90
CA ALA A 182 -7.15 -7.58 15.59
C ALA A 182 -6.51 -8.28 16.79
N PRO A 183 -5.17 -8.31 16.91
CA PRO A 183 -4.54 -8.79 18.13
C PRO A 183 -4.85 -7.82 19.30
N PRO A 184 -4.76 -8.28 20.56
CA PRO A 184 -4.81 -7.40 21.71
C PRO A 184 -3.87 -6.20 21.57
N SER A 185 -4.30 -5.02 22.01
CA SER A 185 -3.48 -3.79 21.90
C SER A 185 -2.14 -3.90 22.60
N SER A 186 -2.02 -4.77 23.61
CA SER A 186 -0.76 -5.06 24.31
C SER A 186 0.33 -5.64 23.40
N ILE A 187 -0.05 -6.33 22.32
CA ILE A 187 0.86 -6.89 21.31
C ILE A 187 0.72 -6.18 19.94
N GLY A 188 -0.45 -5.73 19.60
CA GLY A 188 -0.70 -5.04 18.33
C GLY A 188 -0.18 -3.61 18.30
N LYS A 189 -0.21 -2.91 19.43
CA LYS A 189 0.25 -1.54 19.57
C LYS A 189 1.70 -1.51 20.08
N PHE A 190 2.63 -1.33 19.18
CA PHE A 190 4.04 -1.21 19.56
C PHE A 190 4.39 0.21 20.01
N GLY A 191 5.10 0.32 21.15
CA GLY A 191 5.84 1.54 21.48
C GLY A 191 5.13 2.58 22.36
N GLY A 192 3.98 2.30 22.95
CA GLY A 192 3.30 3.23 23.86
C GLY A 192 2.87 4.55 23.22
N ASP A 193 2.70 5.60 24.00
CA ASP A 193 2.23 6.90 23.56
C ASP A 193 3.13 7.49 22.44
N PRO A 194 2.57 7.87 21.28
CA PRO A 194 3.32 8.46 20.17
C PRO A 194 4.03 9.78 20.55
N ALA A 195 3.61 10.45 21.61
CA ALA A 195 4.25 11.70 22.06
C ALA A 195 5.67 11.50 22.63
N THR A 196 6.08 10.28 22.97
CA THR A 196 7.32 10.05 23.72
C THR A 196 8.45 9.40 22.92
N ARG A 197 8.24 8.98 21.66
CA ARG A 197 9.29 8.30 20.87
C ARG A 197 9.28 8.68 19.39
N ALA A 198 9.89 9.79 19.08
CA ALA A 198 10.22 10.20 17.71
C ALA A 198 11.31 9.34 17.02
N THR A 199 11.69 8.19 17.57
CA THR A 199 12.81 7.35 17.07
C THR A 199 12.51 5.86 17.11
N SER A 200 11.29 5.39 16.95
CA SER A 200 11.07 3.95 16.92
C SER A 200 10.72 3.43 15.53
N ARG A 201 11.52 2.49 15.15
CA ARG A 201 11.40 1.61 13.99
C ARG A 201 9.95 1.18 13.75
N SER A 202 9.58 1.09 12.48
CA SER A 202 8.33 0.47 12.06
C SER A 202 8.09 -0.85 12.78
N SER A 203 7.01 -0.90 13.55
CA SER A 203 6.61 -2.15 14.19
C SER A 203 6.13 -3.12 13.12
N ALA A 204 6.72 -4.29 13.12
CA ALA A 204 6.19 -5.40 12.34
C ALA A 204 4.76 -5.69 12.80
N SER A 205 3.79 -5.55 11.90
CA SER A 205 2.44 -6.01 12.13
C SER A 205 2.47 -7.53 12.29
N THR A 206 1.94 -8.04 13.39
CA THR A 206 1.79 -9.49 13.57
C THR A 206 0.70 -9.95 12.58
N PRO A 207 0.99 -10.87 11.65
CA PRO A 207 -0.02 -11.32 10.70
C PRO A 207 -1.13 -12.06 11.42
N ALA A 208 -2.37 -11.65 11.15
CA ALA A 208 -3.53 -12.39 11.58
C ALA A 208 -3.53 -13.77 10.90
N ARG A 209 -3.58 -14.83 11.69
CA ARG A 209 -3.64 -16.19 11.17
C ARG A 209 -5.05 -16.47 10.69
N THR A 210 -5.26 -16.55 9.38
CA THR A 210 -6.54 -16.89 8.80
C THR A 210 -6.69 -18.39 8.70
N THR A 211 -7.76 -18.92 9.25
CA THR A 211 -8.29 -20.24 8.92
C THR A 211 -9.27 -20.07 7.76
N SER A 212 -9.00 -20.71 6.64
CA SER A 212 -9.81 -20.64 5.44
C SER A 212 -11.20 -21.21 5.66
N PRO A 213 -12.30 -20.47 5.33
CA PRO A 213 -13.62 -21.05 5.20
C PRO A 213 -13.92 -21.41 3.74
N PRO A 214 -14.93 -22.27 3.48
CA PRO A 214 -15.28 -22.75 2.15
C PRO A 214 -15.86 -21.66 1.24
N PRO A 215 -15.86 -21.85 -0.09
CA PRO A 215 -16.09 -20.81 -1.07
C PRO A 215 -17.58 -20.45 -1.17
N THR A 216 -17.94 -19.21 -0.86
CA THR A 216 -19.19 -18.62 -1.32
C THR A 216 -19.08 -17.10 -1.39
N ARG A 217 -19.11 -16.61 -2.61
CA ARG A 217 -19.19 -15.23 -3.11
C ARG A 217 -18.01 -14.32 -2.76
N PRO A 218 -17.39 -13.72 -3.79
CA PRO A 218 -16.33 -12.74 -3.63
C PRO A 218 -16.89 -11.50 -2.93
N ARG A 219 -16.23 -11.09 -1.89
CA ARG A 219 -16.51 -9.85 -1.22
C ARG A 219 -15.32 -8.97 -1.35
N ILE A 220 -15.60 -7.84 -1.93
CA ILE A 220 -14.76 -6.70 -2.10
C ILE A 220 -13.39 -7.05 -2.59
N PHE A 221 -13.40 -7.33 -3.84
CA PHE A 221 -12.24 -7.21 -4.69
C PHE A 221 -12.62 -6.35 -5.85
N PRO A 222 -11.83 -5.34 -6.14
CA PRO A 222 -11.84 -4.89 -7.49
C PRO A 222 -11.56 -6.13 -8.33
N THR A 223 -12.50 -6.50 -9.16
CA THR A 223 -12.13 -7.12 -10.42
C THR A 223 -11.06 -6.20 -10.98
N ALA A 224 -9.91 -6.76 -11.36
CA ALA A 224 -8.89 -6.03 -12.08
C ALA A 224 -9.57 -5.09 -13.08
N PRO A 225 -9.08 -3.85 -13.27
CA PRO A 225 -9.72 -2.89 -14.15
C PRO A 225 -10.14 -3.60 -15.41
N SER A 226 -11.40 -3.41 -15.80
CA SER A 226 -12.04 -4.11 -16.92
C SER A 226 -11.21 -3.93 -18.18
N GLY A 227 -10.41 -4.92 -18.52
CA GLY A 227 -9.46 -4.90 -19.64
C GLY A 227 -8.30 -5.89 -19.51
N ILE A 228 -8.03 -6.43 -18.32
CA ILE A 228 -7.00 -7.45 -18.15
C ILE A 228 -7.67 -8.83 -18.06
N SER A 229 -7.91 -9.45 -19.20
CA SER A 229 -8.12 -10.89 -19.28
C SER A 229 -6.84 -11.58 -18.82
N PRO A 230 -6.87 -12.51 -17.88
CA PRO A 230 -5.68 -13.29 -17.54
C PRO A 230 -5.27 -14.05 -18.78
N SER A 231 -4.17 -13.65 -19.40
CA SER A 231 -3.55 -14.40 -20.49
C SER A 231 -3.14 -15.77 -19.93
N ARG A 232 -3.75 -16.80 -20.48
CA ARG A 232 -3.46 -18.21 -20.22
C ARG A 232 -1.95 -18.45 -20.42
N PRO A 233 -1.26 -19.13 -19.50
CA PRO A 233 0.15 -19.45 -19.70
C PRO A 233 0.30 -20.30 -20.97
N PRO A 234 1.32 -20.06 -21.81
CA PRO A 234 1.56 -20.85 -23.00
C PRO A 234 2.07 -22.24 -22.59
N GLY A 235 1.33 -23.28 -22.95
CA GLY A 235 1.85 -24.65 -22.95
C GLY A 235 1.09 -25.69 -22.13
N SER A 236 -0.17 -25.97 -22.43
CA SER A 236 -0.70 -27.30 -22.20
C SER A 236 -1.18 -27.88 -23.54
N LYS A 237 -0.32 -28.68 -24.16
CA LYS A 237 -0.69 -29.54 -25.28
C LYS A 237 -1.73 -30.54 -24.78
N ARG A 238 -2.94 -30.49 -25.30
CA ARG A 238 -3.89 -31.60 -25.18
C ARG A 238 -3.34 -32.79 -25.97
N GLY A 239 -2.97 -33.86 -25.28
CA GLY A 239 -2.80 -35.15 -25.88
C GLY A 239 -4.16 -35.63 -26.39
N ILE A 240 -4.23 -35.89 -27.68
CA ILE A 240 -5.28 -36.62 -28.33
C ILE A 240 -4.90 -38.09 -28.12
N SER A 241 -5.74 -38.88 -27.48
CA SER A 241 -5.71 -40.33 -27.62
C SER A 241 -7.12 -40.84 -27.94
N ARG A 242 -7.09 -41.73 -28.85
CA ARG A 242 -8.19 -42.47 -29.51
C ARG A 242 -9.19 -43.10 -28.53
#